data_00ee355f74f0e2a49ce5d0984629621d
#
_entry.id   00ee355f74f0e2a49ce5d0984629621d
#
_cell.length_a   1.000
_cell.length_b   1.000
_cell.length_c   1.000
_cell.angle_alpha   90.00
_cell.angle_beta   90.00
_cell.angle_gamma   90.00
#
_symmetry.space_group_name_H-M   'P 1'
#
loop_
_entity.id
_entity.type
_entity.pdbx_description
1 polymer ?
#
loop_
_entity_poly.entity_id
_entity_poly.type
_entity_poly.pdbx_seq_one_letter_code
_entity_poly.pdbx_strand_id
1 'polypeptide(L)'
;MKENILIIGGGIAGMEAAVQLVSLGYRPIIVEKSDHLGGHVLSWNKLFPDMTPAKDIVKEMFDKISDTNIFLDTSVSYINKLSNGYNVMLDNGVSIISKAILIATGFKLFEAAKKEEYGYGVYERVITNSDLEAWLNGREDKRVPNKPQKIGFVHCVGSRDLKAGNSQCSKVCCVTAIKQAIEVKEKFPFAQVYCFYMDLRLFGKKYEDFYIDAQSKYGVQFIRGRVSEVGETADGRLQVKAEDTLSGKPLKVTMDMLVLMSGMSCNPKYSELTSAIHLDIDEDGFLKSRNNIYSVTESNLPGIFYAGACTGPKTVPETVAEARSAALNINLYLKTNE
;
A
#
# COMPACT_ATOMS: atom_id res chain seq x y z
N MET A 1 9.85 35.25 -5.95
CA MET A 1 10.67 34.00 -5.88
C MET A 1 9.70 32.80 -5.87
N LYS A 2 10.01 31.72 -6.57
CA LYS A 2 9.17 30.51 -6.51
C LYS A 2 9.18 29.96 -5.07
N GLU A 3 8.00 29.72 -4.50
CA GLU A 3 7.88 29.28 -3.12
C GLU A 3 8.24 27.81 -2.96
N ASN A 4 8.88 27.48 -1.83
CA ASN A 4 9.19 26.11 -1.47
C ASN A 4 7.93 25.42 -0.92
N ILE A 5 7.68 24.21 -1.37
CA ILE A 5 6.63 23.32 -0.87
C ILE A 5 7.28 22.01 -0.45
N LEU A 6 7.11 21.66 0.81
CA LEU A 6 7.66 20.41 1.33
C LEU A 6 6.71 19.25 1.08
N ILE A 7 7.23 18.16 0.56
CA ILE A 7 6.53 16.89 0.37
C ILE A 7 7.20 15.85 1.27
N ILE A 8 6.45 15.29 2.22
CA ILE A 8 6.93 14.25 3.13
C ILE A 8 6.46 12.89 2.60
N GLY A 9 7.39 12.12 2.04
CA GLY A 9 7.19 10.83 1.40
C GLY A 9 7.34 10.87 -0.11
N GLY A 10 8.28 10.08 -0.62
CA GLY A 10 8.65 9.95 -2.04
C GLY A 10 7.98 8.79 -2.76
N GLY A 11 6.82 8.30 -2.26
CA GLY A 11 5.99 7.32 -2.98
C GLY A 11 5.22 7.93 -4.15
N ILE A 12 4.34 7.15 -4.79
CA ILE A 12 3.55 7.58 -5.97
C ILE A 12 2.80 8.90 -5.71
N ALA A 13 2.23 9.08 -4.51
CA ALA A 13 1.52 10.32 -4.18
C ALA A 13 2.45 11.54 -4.16
N GLY A 14 3.60 11.41 -3.50
CA GLY A 14 4.57 12.51 -3.40
C GLY A 14 5.21 12.86 -4.74
N MET A 15 5.57 11.84 -5.53
CA MET A 15 6.15 12.03 -6.86
C MET A 15 5.15 12.70 -7.81
N GLU A 16 3.90 12.24 -7.88
CA GLU A 16 2.87 12.86 -8.72
C GLU A 16 2.57 14.30 -8.29
N ALA A 17 2.48 14.55 -6.99
CA ALA A 17 2.28 15.92 -6.49
C ALA A 17 3.46 16.83 -6.87
N ALA A 18 4.70 16.32 -6.79
CA ALA A 18 5.88 17.07 -7.22
C ALA A 18 5.81 17.43 -8.72
N VAL A 19 5.44 16.46 -9.58
CA VAL A 19 5.23 16.71 -11.03
C VAL A 19 4.24 17.84 -11.25
N GLN A 20 3.09 17.80 -10.57
CA GLN A 20 2.07 18.83 -10.71
C GLN A 20 2.52 20.19 -10.17
N LEU A 21 3.18 20.23 -9.01
CA LEU A 21 3.68 21.48 -8.42
C LEU A 21 4.76 22.13 -9.27
N VAL A 22 5.66 21.34 -9.88
CA VAL A 22 6.64 21.86 -10.86
C VAL A 22 5.92 22.47 -12.06
N SER A 23 4.89 21.82 -12.60
CA SER A 23 4.10 22.34 -13.73
C SER A 23 3.36 23.64 -13.39
N LEU A 24 2.97 23.83 -12.13
CA LEU A 24 2.37 25.06 -11.60
C LEU A 24 3.39 26.16 -11.27
N GLY A 25 4.69 25.89 -11.44
CA GLY A 25 5.77 26.84 -11.26
C GLY A 25 6.36 26.92 -9.85
N TYR A 26 6.01 26.00 -8.95
CA TYR A 26 6.57 25.92 -7.60
C TYR A 26 7.90 25.14 -7.56
N ARG A 27 8.53 25.13 -6.38
CA ARG A 27 9.75 24.35 -6.09
C ARG A 27 9.44 23.31 -5.01
N PRO A 28 8.96 22.12 -5.38
CA PRO A 28 8.78 21.06 -4.42
C PRO A 28 10.12 20.57 -3.88
N ILE A 29 10.13 20.17 -2.60
CA ILE A 29 11.23 19.51 -1.93
C ILE A 29 10.69 18.21 -1.39
N ILE A 30 11.24 17.06 -1.82
CA ILE A 30 10.81 15.74 -1.35
C ILE A 30 11.75 15.28 -0.25
N VAL A 31 11.18 14.84 0.87
CA VAL A 31 11.88 14.15 1.95
C VAL A 31 11.38 12.70 2.01
N GLU A 32 12.28 11.76 1.77
CA GLU A 32 11.99 10.32 1.79
C GLU A 32 12.93 9.58 2.75
N LYS A 33 12.34 8.75 3.60
CA LYS A 33 13.06 7.97 4.61
C LYS A 33 13.90 6.82 4.06
N SER A 34 13.58 6.38 2.83
CA SER A 34 14.28 5.29 2.14
C SER A 34 15.39 5.86 1.26
N ASP A 35 16.30 5.01 0.84
CA ASP A 35 17.38 5.32 -0.10
C ASP A 35 16.90 5.51 -1.56
N HIS A 36 15.57 5.40 -1.78
CA HIS A 36 14.96 5.48 -3.11
C HIS A 36 13.54 6.05 -3.08
N LEU A 37 13.08 6.56 -4.22
CA LEU A 37 11.69 6.95 -4.46
C LEU A 37 10.84 5.78 -4.97
N GLY A 38 9.52 5.99 -5.05
CA GLY A 38 8.54 5.02 -5.57
C GLY A 38 7.75 4.27 -4.49
N GLY A 39 8.26 4.28 -3.25
CA GLY A 39 7.59 3.64 -2.11
C GLY A 39 7.26 2.16 -2.36
N HIS A 40 6.13 1.68 -1.88
CA HIS A 40 5.71 0.29 -2.05
C HIS A 40 5.60 -0.16 -3.52
N VAL A 41 5.23 0.75 -4.43
CA VAL A 41 5.01 0.41 -5.84
C VAL A 41 6.29 -0.03 -6.53
N LEU A 42 7.45 0.53 -6.16
CA LEU A 42 8.74 0.09 -6.70
C LEU A 42 9.06 -1.37 -6.38
N SER A 43 8.54 -1.88 -5.26
CA SER A 43 8.73 -3.28 -4.84
C SER A 43 7.80 -4.26 -5.55
N TRP A 44 6.77 -3.77 -6.25
CA TRP A 44 5.80 -4.63 -6.94
C TRP A 44 6.29 -5.01 -8.34
N ASN A 45 5.85 -6.19 -8.81
CA ASN A 45 6.20 -6.65 -10.15
C ASN A 45 5.31 -6.00 -11.22
N LYS A 46 4.00 -6.19 -11.11
CA LYS A 46 3.01 -5.65 -12.05
C LYS A 46 1.88 -4.94 -11.32
N LEU A 47 1.21 -4.02 -12.00
CA LEU A 47 0.01 -3.33 -11.51
C LEU A 47 -1.25 -3.90 -12.18
N PHE A 48 -2.32 -4.03 -11.40
CA PHE A 48 -3.62 -4.47 -11.89
C PHE A 48 -4.44 -3.30 -12.48
N PRO A 49 -5.42 -3.54 -13.36
CA PRO A 49 -5.76 -4.81 -13.98
C PRO A 49 -4.95 -5.11 -15.24
N ASP A 50 -4.27 -4.13 -15.81
CA ASP A 50 -3.64 -4.22 -17.13
C ASP A 50 -2.26 -4.91 -17.09
N MET A 51 -1.81 -5.39 -15.93
CA MET A 51 -0.53 -6.08 -15.73
C MET A 51 0.69 -5.26 -16.15
N THR A 52 0.60 -3.94 -16.06
CA THR A 52 1.68 -3.00 -16.38
C THR A 52 2.84 -3.18 -15.40
N PRO A 53 4.10 -3.26 -15.88
CA PRO A 53 5.26 -3.32 -14.98
C PRO A 53 5.32 -2.11 -14.05
N ALA A 54 5.39 -2.33 -12.75
CA ALA A 54 5.35 -1.25 -11.76
C ALA A 54 6.56 -0.31 -11.86
N LYS A 55 7.72 -0.86 -12.22
CA LYS A 55 8.97 -0.10 -12.43
C LYS A 55 8.86 0.95 -13.53
N ASP A 56 8.11 0.66 -14.60
CA ASP A 56 7.97 1.59 -15.72
C ASP A 56 7.21 2.85 -15.29
N ILE A 57 6.16 2.67 -14.47
CA ILE A 57 5.39 3.79 -13.93
C ILE A 57 6.24 4.64 -12.98
N VAL A 58 6.99 4.01 -12.09
CA VAL A 58 7.88 4.73 -11.16
C VAL A 58 8.96 5.48 -11.92
N LYS A 59 9.56 4.86 -12.95
CA LYS A 59 10.57 5.49 -13.79
C LYS A 59 10.02 6.71 -14.53
N GLU A 60 8.85 6.57 -15.17
CA GLU A 60 8.20 7.70 -15.87
C GLU A 60 7.94 8.90 -14.94
N MET A 61 7.51 8.64 -13.71
CA MET A 61 7.32 9.71 -12.71
C MET A 61 8.65 10.32 -12.28
N PHE A 62 9.68 9.50 -12.05
CA PHE A 62 11.00 9.96 -11.64
C PHE A 62 11.62 10.88 -12.71
N ASP A 63 11.53 10.51 -13.99
CA ASP A 63 12.07 11.30 -15.10
C ASP A 63 11.45 12.71 -15.16
N LYS A 64 10.20 12.88 -14.68
CA LYS A 64 9.49 14.17 -14.65
C LYS A 64 9.87 15.09 -13.47
N ILE A 65 10.56 14.57 -12.46
CA ILE A 65 10.95 15.32 -11.25
C ILE A 65 12.46 15.39 -11.05
N SER A 66 13.26 15.11 -12.09
CA SER A 66 14.73 15.06 -12.04
C SER A 66 15.37 16.35 -11.49
N ASP A 67 14.74 17.51 -11.71
CA ASP A 67 15.22 18.81 -11.23
C ASP A 67 14.68 19.21 -9.84
N THR A 68 13.99 18.31 -9.16
CA THR A 68 13.43 18.53 -7.82
C THR A 68 14.47 18.25 -6.74
N ASN A 69 14.52 19.07 -5.69
CA ASN A 69 15.36 18.79 -4.53
C ASN A 69 14.82 17.57 -3.77
N ILE A 70 15.64 16.54 -3.62
CA ILE A 70 15.26 15.27 -2.98
C ILE A 70 16.25 14.97 -1.86
N PHE A 71 15.72 14.74 -0.66
CA PHE A 71 16.46 14.23 0.49
C PHE A 71 16.07 12.76 0.69
N LEU A 72 16.95 11.83 0.34
CA LEU A 72 16.81 10.40 0.62
C LEU A 72 17.42 10.05 1.97
N ASP A 73 17.14 8.85 2.48
CA ASP A 73 17.60 8.38 3.80
C ASP A 73 17.35 9.42 4.91
N THR A 74 16.27 10.19 4.78
CA THR A 74 16.03 11.36 5.62
C THR A 74 14.60 11.38 6.11
N SER A 75 14.40 11.66 7.39
CA SER A 75 13.10 11.78 8.04
C SER A 75 12.88 13.17 8.64
N VAL A 76 11.61 13.56 8.77
CA VAL A 76 11.23 14.77 9.49
C VAL A 76 11.33 14.50 10.99
N SER A 77 12.13 15.30 11.71
CA SER A 77 12.28 15.23 13.16
C SER A 77 11.29 16.13 13.88
N TYR A 78 11.04 17.32 13.33
CA TYR A 78 10.19 18.30 13.99
C TYR A 78 9.58 19.30 13.00
N ILE A 79 8.33 19.70 13.28
CA ILE A 79 7.62 20.72 12.49
C ILE A 79 7.19 21.84 13.43
N ASN A 80 7.57 23.08 13.13
CA ASN A 80 7.16 24.25 13.87
C ASN A 80 6.37 25.21 12.98
N LYS A 81 5.20 25.64 13.45
CA LYS A 81 4.36 26.62 12.75
C LYS A 81 4.96 28.01 12.89
N LEU A 82 5.12 28.72 11.79
CA LEU A 82 5.51 30.12 11.73
C LEU A 82 4.29 31.01 11.46
N SER A 83 4.47 32.34 11.53
CA SER A 83 3.43 33.31 11.14
C SER A 83 3.00 33.12 9.67
N ASN A 84 3.92 32.70 8.80
CA ASN A 84 3.67 32.51 7.38
C ASN A 84 4.35 31.21 6.88
N GLY A 85 3.75 30.07 7.17
CA GLY A 85 4.25 28.75 6.78
C GLY A 85 4.78 27.92 7.95
N TYR A 86 5.78 27.10 7.67
CA TYR A 86 6.32 26.09 8.58
C TYR A 86 7.84 26.04 8.50
N ASN A 87 8.48 25.84 9.63
CA ASN A 87 9.89 25.44 9.71
C ASN A 87 9.94 23.94 10.04
N VAL A 88 10.56 23.17 9.17
CA VAL A 88 10.68 21.72 9.30
C VAL A 88 12.12 21.33 9.47
N MET A 89 12.44 20.66 10.57
CA MET A 89 13.76 20.13 10.88
C MET A 89 13.83 18.67 10.43
N LEU A 90 14.87 18.35 9.70
CA LEU A 90 15.19 16.99 9.29
C LEU A 90 16.14 16.33 10.31
N ASP A 91 16.19 15.00 10.32
CA ASP A 91 17.05 14.21 11.22
C ASP A 91 18.55 14.39 10.93
N ASN A 92 18.91 14.81 9.73
CA ASN A 92 20.27 15.17 9.33
C ASN A 92 20.69 16.60 9.73
N GLY A 93 19.84 17.33 10.47
CA GLY A 93 20.09 18.70 10.95
C GLY A 93 19.74 19.81 9.97
N VAL A 94 19.26 19.50 8.76
CA VAL A 94 18.83 20.50 7.79
C VAL A 94 17.47 21.08 8.21
N SER A 95 17.34 22.40 8.12
CA SER A 95 16.09 23.13 8.37
C SER A 95 15.52 23.66 7.05
N ILE A 96 14.23 23.37 6.80
CA ILE A 96 13.50 23.78 5.60
C ILE A 96 12.35 24.70 5.99
N ILE A 97 12.35 25.92 5.44
CA ILE A 97 11.19 26.81 5.53
C ILE A 97 10.31 26.57 4.32
N SER A 98 9.04 26.23 4.56
CA SER A 98 8.05 25.93 3.55
C SER A 98 6.74 26.66 3.79
N LYS A 99 6.11 27.12 2.72
CA LYS A 99 4.78 27.78 2.78
C LYS A 99 3.64 26.81 2.95
N ALA A 100 3.80 25.59 2.42
CA ALA A 100 2.85 24.51 2.56
C ALA A 100 3.57 23.17 2.67
N ILE A 101 2.93 22.22 3.33
CA ILE A 101 3.43 20.83 3.51
C ILE A 101 2.41 19.89 2.90
N LEU A 102 2.87 18.95 2.07
CA LEU A 102 2.11 17.79 1.64
C LEU A 102 2.61 16.54 2.39
N ILE A 103 1.73 15.87 3.11
CA ILE A 103 2.03 14.59 3.76
C ILE A 103 1.56 13.46 2.85
N ALA A 104 2.52 12.69 2.33
CA ALA A 104 2.33 11.59 1.39
C ALA A 104 3.05 10.30 1.86
N THR A 105 3.05 10.07 3.16
CA THR A 105 3.84 9.04 3.86
C THR A 105 3.32 7.61 3.71
N GLY A 106 2.20 7.42 3.00
CA GLY A 106 1.65 6.12 2.64
C GLY A 106 1.13 5.31 3.84
N PHE A 107 1.34 4.00 3.82
CA PHE A 107 0.81 3.04 4.78
C PHE A 107 1.89 2.02 5.19
N LYS A 108 1.58 1.17 6.17
CA LYS A 108 2.32 -0.06 6.44
C LYS A 108 1.48 -1.28 6.10
N LEU A 109 2.12 -2.38 5.76
CA LEU A 109 1.47 -3.68 5.72
C LEU A 109 1.26 -4.19 7.15
N PHE A 110 0.12 -4.85 7.36
CA PHE A 110 -0.15 -5.51 8.62
C PHE A 110 0.91 -6.59 8.90
N GLU A 111 1.36 -6.67 10.14
CA GLU A 111 2.33 -7.65 10.59
C GLU A 111 1.69 -9.05 10.68
N ALA A 112 1.90 -9.86 9.64
CA ALA A 112 1.25 -11.16 9.51
C ALA A 112 1.53 -12.11 10.70
N ALA A 113 2.67 -11.96 11.39
CA ALA A 113 3.02 -12.73 12.58
C ALA A 113 2.03 -12.55 13.75
N LYS A 114 1.26 -11.45 13.79
CA LYS A 114 0.19 -11.24 14.78
C LYS A 114 -1.01 -12.17 14.59
N LYS A 115 -1.08 -12.88 13.45
CA LYS A 115 -2.07 -13.90 13.15
C LYS A 115 -1.43 -15.28 13.27
N GLU A 116 -1.19 -15.67 14.52
CA GLU A 116 -0.48 -16.91 14.88
C GLU A 116 -1.12 -18.15 14.23
N GLU A 117 -2.45 -18.15 14.06
CA GLU A 117 -3.20 -19.23 13.43
C GLU A 117 -2.79 -19.53 11.98
N TYR A 118 -2.07 -18.61 11.32
CA TYR A 118 -1.58 -18.79 9.95
C TYR A 118 -0.11 -19.21 9.87
N GLY A 119 0.64 -19.15 11.00
CA GLY A 119 2.00 -19.67 11.11
C GLY A 119 3.09 -18.90 10.34
N TYR A 120 2.87 -17.60 10.01
CA TYR A 120 3.91 -16.78 9.40
C TYR A 120 5.10 -16.60 10.36
N GLY A 121 6.31 -16.88 9.86
CA GLY A 121 7.53 -16.86 10.68
C GLY A 121 7.75 -18.13 11.50
N VAL A 122 6.78 -19.07 11.52
CA VAL A 122 6.86 -20.38 12.17
C VAL A 122 7.00 -21.49 11.12
N TYR A 123 6.13 -21.49 10.11
CA TYR A 123 6.19 -22.47 9.01
C TYR A 123 6.93 -21.87 7.81
N GLU A 124 7.93 -22.60 7.32
CA GLU A 124 8.81 -22.09 6.24
C GLU A 124 8.05 -21.71 4.97
N ARG A 125 6.95 -22.41 4.66
CA ARG A 125 6.18 -22.22 3.41
C ARG A 125 5.06 -21.19 3.49
N VAL A 126 4.97 -20.44 4.58
CA VAL A 126 4.02 -19.32 4.74
C VAL A 126 4.74 -18.01 4.47
N ILE A 127 4.28 -17.29 3.44
CA ILE A 127 4.83 -15.99 3.02
C ILE A 127 3.73 -14.94 2.96
N THR A 128 4.10 -13.67 2.89
CA THR A 128 3.13 -12.58 2.67
C THR A 128 3.02 -12.23 1.19
N ASN A 129 1.98 -11.48 0.82
CA ASN A 129 1.85 -10.88 -0.50
C ASN A 129 3.06 -10.00 -0.86
N SER A 130 3.66 -9.33 0.11
CA SER A 130 4.87 -8.53 -0.12
C SER A 130 6.11 -9.39 -0.40
N ASP A 131 6.27 -10.51 0.32
CA ASP A 131 7.34 -11.48 0.05
C ASP A 131 7.21 -12.05 -1.37
N LEU A 132 5.97 -12.40 -1.77
CA LEU A 132 5.70 -12.91 -3.10
C LEU A 132 5.98 -11.86 -4.20
N GLU A 133 5.62 -10.58 -4.00
CA GLU A 133 5.97 -9.50 -4.93
C GLU A 133 7.47 -9.37 -5.11
N ALA A 134 8.22 -9.39 -4.02
CA ALA A 134 9.67 -9.32 -4.06
C ALA A 134 10.27 -10.48 -4.85
N TRP A 135 9.74 -11.70 -4.64
CA TRP A 135 10.16 -12.88 -5.39
C TRP A 135 9.80 -12.80 -6.89
N LEU A 136 8.57 -12.36 -7.22
CA LEU A 136 8.13 -12.15 -8.60
C LEU A 136 8.99 -11.08 -9.30
N ASN A 137 9.50 -10.12 -8.55
CA ASN A 137 10.39 -9.05 -9.01
C ASN A 137 11.87 -9.47 -9.10
N GLY A 138 12.17 -10.75 -8.87
CA GLY A 138 13.50 -11.36 -9.06
C GLY A 138 14.34 -11.53 -7.79
N ARG A 139 13.83 -11.20 -6.59
CA ARG A 139 14.52 -11.50 -5.33
C ARG A 139 14.42 -13.00 -5.04
N GLU A 140 15.54 -13.62 -4.71
CA GLU A 140 15.53 -15.02 -4.26
C GLU A 140 14.83 -15.16 -2.91
N ASP A 141 13.93 -16.16 -2.81
CA ASP A 141 13.29 -16.55 -1.57
C ASP A 141 13.18 -18.08 -1.51
N LYS A 142 13.94 -18.69 -0.60
CA LYS A 142 13.97 -20.15 -0.41
C LYS A 142 12.64 -20.73 0.08
N ARG A 143 11.76 -19.90 0.62
CA ARG A 143 10.41 -20.29 1.05
C ARG A 143 9.50 -20.62 -0.12
N VAL A 144 9.79 -20.10 -1.33
CA VAL A 144 9.03 -20.41 -2.53
C VAL A 144 9.55 -21.71 -3.16
N PRO A 145 8.71 -22.76 -3.23
CA PRO A 145 9.12 -24.04 -3.81
C PRO A 145 9.41 -23.93 -5.31
N ASN A 146 10.38 -24.71 -5.80
CA ASN A 146 10.72 -24.73 -7.23
C ASN A 146 9.59 -25.31 -8.11
N LYS A 147 8.79 -26.25 -7.60
CA LYS A 147 7.72 -26.94 -8.34
C LYS A 147 6.51 -27.16 -7.44
N PRO A 148 5.85 -26.12 -6.95
CA PRO A 148 4.67 -26.27 -6.11
C PRO A 148 3.52 -26.87 -6.92
N GLN A 149 2.77 -27.78 -6.31
CA GLN A 149 1.56 -28.37 -6.90
C GLN A 149 0.29 -27.64 -6.44
N LYS A 150 0.30 -27.14 -5.19
CA LYS A 150 -0.86 -26.45 -4.60
C LYS A 150 -0.42 -25.20 -3.84
N ILE A 151 -1.00 -24.08 -4.21
CA ILE A 151 -0.70 -22.78 -3.62
C ILE A 151 -2.00 -22.14 -3.14
N GLY A 152 -2.02 -21.66 -1.91
CA GLY A 152 -3.17 -20.96 -1.32
C GLY A 152 -2.92 -19.48 -1.11
N PHE A 153 -3.95 -18.66 -1.31
CA PHE A 153 -3.98 -17.24 -0.96
C PHE A 153 -5.04 -17.00 0.11
N VAL A 154 -4.65 -16.48 1.25
CA VAL A 154 -5.57 -16.15 2.36
C VAL A 154 -5.87 -14.66 2.33
N HIS A 155 -7.10 -14.29 2.02
CA HIS A 155 -7.52 -12.89 1.96
C HIS A 155 -7.74 -12.28 3.35
N CYS A 156 -7.72 -10.96 3.43
CA CYS A 156 -8.06 -10.17 4.62
C CYS A 156 -7.21 -10.46 5.86
N VAL A 157 -5.93 -10.78 5.71
CA VAL A 157 -5.03 -10.99 6.85
C VAL A 157 -4.76 -9.65 7.54
N GLY A 158 -5.25 -9.48 8.78
CA GLY A 158 -5.18 -8.21 9.50
C GLY A 158 -6.06 -7.09 8.93
N SER A 159 -7.11 -7.44 8.17
CA SER A 159 -8.15 -6.51 7.70
C SER A 159 -9.52 -7.10 8.02
N ARG A 160 -10.51 -6.25 8.32
CA ARG A 160 -11.85 -6.69 8.72
C ARG A 160 -11.78 -7.64 9.93
N ASP A 161 -10.86 -7.34 10.84
CA ASP A 161 -10.52 -8.18 11.99
C ASP A 161 -10.40 -7.32 13.26
N LEU A 162 -11.47 -7.29 14.05
CA LEU A 162 -11.52 -6.54 15.31
C LEU A 162 -10.48 -7.03 16.32
N LYS A 163 -10.17 -8.35 16.32
CA LYS A 163 -9.15 -8.91 17.23
C LYS A 163 -7.74 -8.44 16.87
N ALA A 164 -7.51 -8.15 15.59
CA ALA A 164 -6.25 -7.60 15.10
C ALA A 164 -6.16 -6.07 15.23
N GLY A 165 -7.22 -5.41 15.76
CA GLY A 165 -7.28 -3.95 15.88
C GLY A 165 -7.44 -3.22 14.55
N ASN A 166 -7.92 -3.90 13.50
CA ASN A 166 -8.10 -3.34 12.17
C ASN A 166 -9.45 -3.77 11.57
N SER A 167 -10.49 -3.00 11.88
CA SER A 167 -11.87 -3.30 11.47
C SER A 167 -12.12 -3.04 9.99
N GLN A 168 -11.35 -2.18 9.37
CA GLN A 168 -11.53 -1.71 8.00
C GLN A 168 -11.10 -2.72 6.94
N CYS A 169 -11.64 -2.56 5.74
CA CYS A 169 -11.20 -3.27 4.55
C CYS A 169 -10.01 -2.55 3.90
N SER A 170 -8.95 -3.29 3.60
CA SER A 170 -7.79 -2.75 2.86
C SER A 170 -8.05 -2.50 1.37
N LYS A 171 -9.29 -2.63 0.90
CA LYS A 171 -9.79 -2.28 -0.43
C LYS A 171 -9.13 -3.03 -1.60
N VAL A 172 -7.81 -3.14 -1.63
CA VAL A 172 -7.04 -3.66 -2.78
C VAL A 172 -6.60 -5.12 -2.64
N CYS A 173 -6.71 -5.74 -1.46
CA CYS A 173 -6.17 -7.09 -1.25
C CYS A 173 -6.84 -8.14 -2.16
N CYS A 174 -8.13 -8.02 -2.47
CA CYS A 174 -8.82 -8.96 -3.37
C CYS A 174 -8.24 -8.92 -4.79
N VAL A 175 -8.13 -7.74 -5.38
CA VAL A 175 -7.58 -7.59 -6.74
C VAL A 175 -6.08 -7.89 -6.78
N THR A 176 -5.34 -7.58 -5.71
CA THR A 176 -3.92 -7.95 -5.58
C THR A 176 -3.75 -9.47 -5.53
N ALA A 177 -4.60 -10.19 -4.78
CA ALA A 177 -4.56 -11.65 -4.75
C ALA A 177 -4.84 -12.27 -6.12
N ILE A 178 -5.82 -11.74 -6.86
CA ILE A 178 -6.12 -12.19 -8.22
C ILE A 178 -4.90 -11.97 -9.13
N LYS A 179 -4.29 -10.76 -9.09
CA LYS A 179 -3.09 -10.44 -9.84
C LYS A 179 -1.96 -11.43 -9.54
N GLN A 180 -1.63 -11.63 -8.27
CA GLN A 180 -0.57 -12.54 -7.84
C GLN A 180 -0.89 -13.99 -8.19
N ALA A 181 -2.13 -14.42 -8.08
CA ALA A 181 -2.55 -15.76 -8.49
C ALA A 181 -2.33 -16.00 -9.99
N ILE A 182 -2.62 -15.00 -10.83
CA ILE A 182 -2.33 -15.06 -12.28
C ILE A 182 -0.82 -15.15 -12.53
N GLU A 183 -0.01 -14.30 -11.89
CA GLU A 183 1.46 -14.31 -12.03
C GLU A 183 2.07 -15.64 -11.57
N VAL A 184 1.54 -16.22 -10.48
CA VAL A 184 1.93 -17.54 -10.01
C VAL A 184 1.57 -18.62 -11.03
N LYS A 185 0.38 -18.55 -11.66
CA LYS A 185 -0.03 -19.46 -12.73
C LYS A 185 0.82 -19.32 -14.00
N GLU A 186 1.27 -18.11 -14.32
CA GLU A 186 2.23 -17.89 -15.42
C GLU A 186 3.58 -18.58 -15.15
N LYS A 187 4.07 -18.53 -13.91
CA LYS A 187 5.33 -19.21 -13.51
C LYS A 187 5.19 -20.71 -13.27
N PHE A 188 4.04 -21.15 -12.75
CA PHE A 188 3.74 -22.54 -12.41
C PHE A 188 2.42 -22.99 -13.07
N PRO A 189 2.38 -23.21 -14.39
CA PRO A 189 1.14 -23.50 -15.13
C PRO A 189 0.36 -24.71 -14.62
N PHE A 190 1.06 -25.69 -14.07
CA PHE A 190 0.46 -26.93 -13.55
C PHE A 190 0.02 -26.85 -12.09
N ALA A 191 0.40 -25.80 -11.35
CA ALA A 191 -0.01 -25.64 -9.97
C ALA A 191 -1.51 -25.35 -9.87
N GLN A 192 -2.17 -25.96 -8.91
CA GLN A 192 -3.52 -25.61 -8.48
C GLN A 192 -3.43 -24.39 -7.54
N VAL A 193 -4.12 -23.33 -7.87
CA VAL A 193 -4.11 -22.10 -7.08
C VAL A 193 -5.49 -21.87 -6.48
N TYR A 194 -5.52 -21.62 -5.17
CA TYR A 194 -6.73 -21.43 -4.37
C TYR A 194 -6.72 -20.04 -3.71
N CYS A 195 -7.83 -19.33 -3.80
CA CYS A 195 -8.06 -18.08 -3.08
C CYS A 195 -9.16 -18.29 -2.03
N PHE A 196 -8.81 -18.17 -0.75
CA PHE A 196 -9.76 -18.23 0.36
C PHE A 196 -10.22 -16.82 0.70
N TYR A 197 -11.52 -16.54 0.55
CA TYR A 197 -12.05 -15.18 0.69
C TYR A 197 -13.38 -15.17 1.46
N MET A 198 -13.67 -14.05 2.13
CA MET A 198 -14.98 -13.80 2.74
C MET A 198 -15.96 -13.19 1.73
N ASP A 199 -15.57 -12.08 1.12
CA ASP A 199 -16.27 -11.39 0.02
C ASP A 199 -15.20 -10.85 -0.94
N LEU A 200 -15.47 -10.91 -2.25
CA LEU A 200 -14.65 -10.25 -3.25
C LEU A 200 -15.13 -8.81 -3.46
N ARG A 201 -14.23 -7.87 -3.29
CA ARG A 201 -14.46 -6.44 -3.48
C ARG A 201 -13.65 -5.94 -4.66
N LEU A 202 -14.33 -5.79 -5.81
CA LEU A 202 -13.73 -5.51 -7.11
C LEU A 202 -14.40 -4.27 -7.72
N PHE A 203 -14.12 -3.09 -7.16
CA PHE A 203 -14.83 -1.84 -7.46
C PHE A 203 -14.25 -1.06 -8.65
N GLY A 204 -13.29 -1.60 -9.39
CA GLY A 204 -12.67 -0.93 -10.52
C GLY A 204 -13.23 -1.38 -11.86
N LYS A 205 -13.14 -0.50 -12.88
CA LYS A 205 -13.38 -0.89 -14.26
C LYS A 205 -12.43 -2.03 -14.66
N LYS A 206 -12.94 -3.07 -15.29
CA LYS A 206 -12.24 -4.30 -15.70
C LYS A 206 -11.82 -5.23 -14.54
N TYR A 207 -12.11 -4.93 -13.27
CA TYR A 207 -11.70 -5.81 -12.17
C TYR A 207 -12.51 -7.10 -12.14
N GLU A 208 -13.78 -7.05 -12.53
CA GLU A 208 -14.62 -8.24 -12.67
C GLU A 208 -14.15 -9.12 -13.83
N ASP A 209 -13.85 -8.51 -14.98
CA ASP A 209 -13.27 -9.23 -16.13
C ASP A 209 -11.96 -9.92 -15.75
N PHE A 210 -11.12 -9.23 -14.96
CA PHE A 210 -9.86 -9.75 -14.46
C PHE A 210 -10.06 -10.96 -13.54
N TYR A 211 -11.09 -10.93 -12.71
CA TYR A 211 -11.49 -12.08 -11.87
C TYR A 211 -12.02 -13.25 -12.72
N ILE A 212 -12.87 -12.97 -13.72
CA ILE A 212 -13.39 -13.99 -14.65
C ILE A 212 -12.23 -14.65 -15.42
N ASP A 213 -11.27 -13.86 -15.87
CA ASP A 213 -10.07 -14.36 -16.55
C ASP A 213 -9.22 -15.27 -15.62
N ALA A 214 -9.06 -14.88 -14.34
CA ALA A 214 -8.35 -15.72 -13.38
C ALA A 214 -8.99 -17.09 -13.22
N GLN A 215 -10.33 -17.18 -13.23
CA GLN A 215 -11.05 -18.45 -13.17
C GLN A 215 -11.01 -19.22 -14.49
N SER A 216 -11.39 -18.58 -15.59
CA SER A 216 -11.65 -19.26 -16.87
C SER A 216 -10.37 -19.57 -17.66
N LYS A 217 -9.39 -18.65 -17.67
CA LYS A 217 -8.15 -18.79 -18.43
C LYS A 217 -7.03 -19.44 -17.59
N TYR A 218 -6.94 -19.07 -16.32
CA TYR A 218 -5.84 -19.52 -15.45
C TYR A 218 -6.25 -20.64 -14.50
N GLY A 219 -7.54 -20.96 -14.39
CA GLY A 219 -8.04 -22.03 -13.54
C GLY A 219 -7.84 -21.80 -12.04
N VAL A 220 -7.81 -20.53 -11.60
CA VAL A 220 -7.74 -20.17 -10.18
C VAL A 220 -9.06 -20.54 -9.51
N GLN A 221 -8.99 -21.25 -8.40
CA GLN A 221 -10.15 -21.70 -7.63
C GLN A 221 -10.45 -20.72 -6.50
N PHE A 222 -11.68 -20.27 -6.39
CA PHE A 222 -12.13 -19.33 -5.38
C PHE A 222 -13.03 -20.05 -4.38
N ILE A 223 -12.58 -20.14 -3.12
CA ILE A 223 -13.30 -20.80 -2.02
C ILE A 223 -13.82 -19.71 -1.09
N ARG A 224 -15.14 -19.60 -1.02
CA ARG A 224 -15.78 -18.64 -0.10
C ARG A 224 -15.76 -19.21 1.31
N GLY A 225 -14.83 -18.73 2.12
CA GLY A 225 -14.68 -19.14 3.50
C GLY A 225 -13.43 -18.56 4.12
N ARG A 226 -13.42 -18.51 5.45
CA ARG A 226 -12.25 -18.05 6.20
C ARG A 226 -11.37 -19.24 6.56
N VAL A 227 -10.08 -19.10 6.35
CA VAL A 227 -9.10 -20.06 6.90
C VAL A 227 -9.12 -19.89 8.43
N SER A 228 -9.35 -20.99 9.13
CA SER A 228 -9.42 -21.03 10.59
C SER A 228 -8.05 -21.31 11.22
N GLU A 229 -7.27 -22.17 10.58
CA GLU A 229 -5.99 -22.66 11.11
C GLU A 229 -5.12 -23.20 9.99
N VAL A 230 -3.82 -23.04 10.15
CA VAL A 230 -2.78 -23.68 9.34
C VAL A 230 -1.89 -24.50 10.26
N GLY A 231 -1.59 -25.71 9.86
CA GLY A 231 -0.64 -26.59 10.56
C GLY A 231 0.39 -27.13 9.57
N GLU A 232 1.51 -27.62 10.06
CA GLU A 232 2.52 -28.28 9.24
C GLU A 232 2.35 -29.81 9.29
N THR A 233 2.51 -30.48 8.16
CA THR A 233 2.50 -31.90 8.05
C THR A 233 3.92 -32.46 8.24
N ALA A 234 4.04 -33.76 8.51
CA ALA A 234 5.34 -34.41 8.76
C ALA A 234 6.33 -34.30 7.57
N ASP A 235 5.83 -34.06 6.37
CA ASP A 235 6.62 -33.82 5.16
C ASP A 235 6.88 -32.35 4.85
N GLY A 236 6.60 -31.44 5.82
CA GLY A 236 6.86 -30.00 5.71
C GLY A 236 5.88 -29.22 4.81
N ARG A 237 4.76 -29.84 4.39
CA ARG A 237 3.68 -29.15 3.69
C ARG A 237 2.71 -28.51 4.68
N LEU A 238 1.86 -27.63 4.19
CA LEU A 238 0.91 -26.88 5.00
C LEU A 238 -0.47 -27.52 4.93
N GLN A 239 -1.06 -27.81 6.07
CA GLN A 239 -2.43 -28.26 6.18
C GLN A 239 -3.33 -27.07 6.51
N VAL A 240 -4.09 -26.62 5.54
CA VAL A 240 -5.02 -25.51 5.66
C VAL A 240 -6.41 -26.01 6.01
N LYS A 241 -6.99 -25.50 7.10
CA LYS A 241 -8.36 -25.75 7.49
C LYS A 241 -9.21 -24.53 7.22
N ALA A 242 -10.32 -24.71 6.53
CA ALA A 242 -11.30 -23.68 6.19
C ALA A 242 -12.71 -24.25 6.20
N GLU A 243 -13.71 -23.41 6.13
CA GLU A 243 -15.07 -23.78 5.82
C GLU A 243 -15.41 -23.28 4.42
N ASP A 244 -15.92 -24.15 3.56
CA ASP A 244 -16.55 -23.71 2.32
C ASP A 244 -18.01 -23.32 2.62
N THR A 245 -18.26 -22.04 2.76
CA THR A 245 -19.57 -21.50 3.15
C THR A 245 -20.64 -21.66 2.05
N LEU A 246 -20.26 -21.95 0.79
CA LEU A 246 -21.20 -22.24 -0.28
C LEU A 246 -21.73 -23.66 -0.21
N SER A 247 -20.87 -24.61 0.13
CA SER A 247 -21.26 -26.02 0.32
C SER A 247 -21.67 -26.34 1.75
N GLY A 248 -21.38 -25.46 2.72
CA GLY A 248 -21.61 -25.69 4.16
C GLY A 248 -20.75 -26.80 4.75
N LYS A 249 -19.59 -27.09 4.12
CA LYS A 249 -18.72 -28.20 4.53
C LYS A 249 -17.36 -27.73 5.00
N PRO A 250 -16.79 -28.38 6.04
CA PRO A 250 -15.41 -28.17 6.41
C PRO A 250 -14.48 -28.64 5.29
N LEU A 251 -13.46 -27.86 5.03
CA LEU A 251 -12.43 -28.12 4.03
C LEU A 251 -11.08 -28.27 4.71
N LYS A 252 -10.36 -29.32 4.33
CA LYS A 252 -8.99 -29.57 4.75
C LYS A 252 -8.14 -29.88 3.52
N VAL A 253 -7.19 -28.98 3.22
CA VAL A 253 -6.35 -29.08 2.02
C VAL A 253 -4.89 -28.99 2.39
N THR A 254 -4.06 -29.86 1.81
CA THR A 254 -2.60 -29.79 1.93
C THR A 254 -2.05 -28.92 0.81
N MET A 255 -1.23 -27.93 1.17
CA MET A 255 -0.63 -26.93 0.27
C MET A 255 0.88 -26.97 0.34
N ASP A 256 1.56 -26.63 -0.75
CA ASP A 256 3.02 -26.52 -0.80
C ASP A 256 3.49 -25.11 -0.42
N MET A 257 2.61 -24.12 -0.55
CA MET A 257 2.88 -22.72 -0.17
C MET A 257 1.57 -22.01 0.16
N LEU A 258 1.64 -21.09 1.12
CA LEU A 258 0.52 -20.22 1.49
C LEU A 258 0.96 -18.76 1.46
N VAL A 259 0.16 -17.93 0.79
CA VAL A 259 0.38 -16.50 0.68
C VAL A 259 -0.66 -15.75 1.52
N LEU A 260 -0.22 -14.98 2.48
CA LEU A 260 -1.06 -14.18 3.35
C LEU A 260 -1.22 -12.79 2.74
N MET A 261 -2.46 -12.44 2.38
CA MET A 261 -2.79 -11.12 1.86
C MET A 261 -2.88 -10.10 3.00
N SER A 262 -1.72 -9.65 3.46
CA SER A 262 -1.58 -8.65 4.51
C SER A 262 -2.26 -7.35 4.12
N GLY A 263 -3.09 -6.84 5.01
CA GLY A 263 -3.84 -5.61 4.79
C GLY A 263 -3.00 -4.35 4.95
N MET A 264 -3.59 -3.20 4.62
CA MET A 264 -3.01 -1.89 4.88
C MET A 264 -3.35 -1.46 6.31
N SER A 265 -2.36 -0.96 7.01
CA SER A 265 -2.49 -0.36 8.36
C SER A 265 -1.89 1.04 8.33
N CYS A 266 -2.31 1.88 9.28
CA CYS A 266 -1.70 3.18 9.47
C CYS A 266 -0.19 3.05 9.76
N ASN A 267 0.57 4.08 9.45
CA ASN A 267 1.97 4.13 9.83
C ASN A 267 2.09 4.64 11.26
N PRO A 268 2.58 3.84 12.24
CA PRO A 268 2.66 4.25 13.64
C PRO A 268 3.53 5.49 13.88
N LYS A 269 4.44 5.81 12.96
CA LYS A 269 5.21 7.07 13.00
C LYS A 269 4.37 8.33 12.77
N TYR A 270 3.08 8.19 12.39
CA TYR A 270 2.18 9.35 12.37
C TYR A 270 2.01 9.98 13.76
N SER A 271 2.07 9.20 14.83
CA SER A 271 1.98 9.71 16.19
C SER A 271 3.06 10.76 16.51
N GLU A 272 4.27 10.62 15.97
CA GLU A 272 5.35 11.60 16.15
C GLU A 272 5.08 12.89 15.36
N LEU A 273 4.65 12.78 14.08
CA LEU A 273 4.26 13.90 13.24
C LEU A 273 2.98 14.58 13.74
N THR A 274 1.97 13.79 14.15
CA THR A 274 0.67 14.31 14.58
C THR A 274 0.74 14.99 15.94
N SER A 275 1.53 14.45 16.89
CA SER A 275 1.69 15.07 18.21
C SER A 275 2.41 16.40 18.17
N ALA A 276 3.40 16.55 17.26
CA ALA A 276 4.18 17.78 17.14
C ALA A 276 3.36 18.99 16.68
N ILE A 277 2.34 18.77 15.84
CA ILE A 277 1.53 19.85 15.25
C ILE A 277 0.02 19.62 15.39
N HIS A 278 -0.42 18.64 16.18
CA HIS A 278 -1.84 18.35 16.45
C HIS A 278 -2.69 18.06 15.19
N LEU A 279 -2.20 17.17 14.32
CA LEU A 279 -3.01 16.66 13.21
C LEU A 279 -4.02 15.65 13.71
N ASP A 280 -5.23 15.72 13.17
CA ASP A 280 -6.28 14.78 13.48
C ASP A 280 -6.01 13.41 12.83
N ILE A 281 -6.33 12.34 13.56
CA ILE A 281 -6.33 10.95 13.07
C ILE A 281 -7.75 10.40 13.17
N ASP A 282 -8.07 9.42 12.33
CA ASP A 282 -9.34 8.70 12.40
C ASP A 282 -9.28 7.51 13.38
N GLU A 283 -10.38 6.78 13.50
CA GLU A 283 -10.54 5.63 14.39
C GLU A 283 -9.64 4.43 14.03
N ASP A 284 -9.19 4.34 12.77
CA ASP A 284 -8.28 3.32 12.27
C ASP A 284 -6.80 3.78 12.31
N GLY A 285 -6.54 5.00 12.82
CA GLY A 285 -5.21 5.59 13.00
C GLY A 285 -4.63 6.26 11.76
N PHE A 286 -5.40 6.42 10.66
CA PHE A 286 -4.97 7.18 9.50
C PHE A 286 -5.16 8.68 9.71
N LEU A 287 -4.45 9.49 8.91
CA LEU A 287 -4.63 10.94 8.94
C LEU A 287 -6.05 11.29 8.50
N LYS A 288 -6.72 12.12 9.30
CA LYS A 288 -8.11 12.51 9.06
C LYS A 288 -8.18 13.76 8.21
N SER A 289 -8.80 13.65 7.06
CA SER A 289 -9.11 14.79 6.19
C SER A 289 -10.13 15.73 6.86
N ARG A 290 -10.01 17.02 6.58
CA ARG A 290 -10.91 18.06 7.10
C ARG A 290 -12.37 17.76 6.79
N ASN A 291 -12.64 17.24 5.60
CA ASN A 291 -13.95 16.73 5.21
C ASN A 291 -13.79 15.61 4.18
N ASN A 292 -14.39 14.46 4.46
CA ASN A 292 -14.25 13.26 3.63
C ASN A 292 -15.02 13.30 2.29
N ILE A 293 -15.76 14.36 2.02
CA ILE A 293 -16.57 14.51 0.80
C ILE A 293 -15.92 15.50 -0.18
N TYR A 294 -15.58 16.72 0.28
CA TYR A 294 -15.12 17.79 -0.60
C TYR A 294 -13.77 18.44 -0.21
N SER A 295 -13.20 18.12 0.97
CA SER A 295 -11.87 18.59 1.39
C SER A 295 -10.97 17.41 1.76
N VAL A 296 -10.96 16.39 0.89
CA VAL A 296 -10.28 15.10 1.15
C VAL A 296 -8.75 15.22 1.21
N THR A 297 -8.18 16.28 0.66
CA THR A 297 -6.73 16.52 0.65
C THR A 297 -6.29 17.58 1.67
N GLU A 298 -7.20 18.16 2.43
CA GLU A 298 -6.90 19.17 3.43
C GLU A 298 -6.85 18.58 4.83
N SER A 299 -5.89 19.03 5.64
CA SER A 299 -5.85 18.70 7.08
C SER A 299 -6.72 19.64 7.90
N ASN A 300 -6.78 19.43 9.21
CA ASN A 300 -7.34 20.36 10.18
C ASN A 300 -6.50 21.64 10.34
N LEU A 301 -5.28 21.70 9.77
CA LEU A 301 -4.36 22.84 9.87
C LEU A 301 -4.18 23.53 8.51
N PRO A 302 -4.26 24.89 8.46
CA PRO A 302 -4.01 25.63 7.23
C PRO A 302 -2.59 25.40 6.70
N GLY A 303 -2.45 25.16 5.39
CA GLY A 303 -1.16 24.95 4.74
C GLY A 303 -0.61 23.54 4.84
N ILE A 304 -1.33 22.61 5.48
CA ILE A 304 -0.98 21.19 5.50
C ILE A 304 -2.02 20.38 4.72
N PHE A 305 -1.51 19.56 3.80
CA PHE A 305 -2.30 18.79 2.86
C PHE A 305 -1.91 17.31 2.90
N TYR A 306 -2.80 16.46 2.42
CA TYR A 306 -2.64 15.00 2.36
C TYR A 306 -2.78 14.48 0.94
N ALA A 307 -2.05 13.41 0.61
CA ALA A 307 -2.29 12.63 -0.59
C ALA A 307 -1.90 11.16 -0.40
N GLY A 308 -2.69 10.29 -0.98
CA GLY A 308 -2.44 8.86 -1.02
C GLY A 308 -2.86 8.11 0.24
N ALA A 309 -2.28 6.95 0.43
CA ALA A 309 -2.75 6.00 1.44
C ALA A 309 -2.43 6.38 2.90
N CYS A 310 -1.91 7.57 3.15
CA CYS A 310 -1.77 8.14 4.51
C CYS A 310 -3.14 8.47 5.14
N THR A 311 -4.19 8.65 4.34
CA THR A 311 -5.57 8.89 4.77
C THR A 311 -6.48 7.67 4.59
N GLY A 312 -5.91 6.48 4.38
CA GLY A 312 -6.64 5.22 4.22
C GLY A 312 -6.30 4.46 2.94
N PRO A 313 -6.78 3.21 2.82
CA PRO A 313 -6.50 2.34 1.69
C PRO A 313 -6.97 2.90 0.34
N LYS A 314 -6.06 2.93 -0.64
CA LYS A 314 -6.29 3.46 -2.00
C LYS A 314 -5.59 2.62 -3.07
N THR A 315 -6.15 2.64 -4.27
CA THR A 315 -5.49 2.15 -5.49
C THR A 315 -4.47 3.16 -6.01
N VAL A 316 -3.59 2.76 -6.92
CA VAL A 316 -2.63 3.67 -7.57
C VAL A 316 -3.35 4.79 -8.34
N PRO A 317 -4.38 4.54 -9.18
CA PRO A 317 -5.12 5.61 -9.85
C PRO A 317 -5.79 6.61 -8.90
N GLU A 318 -6.37 6.15 -7.79
CA GLU A 318 -6.95 7.04 -6.76
C GLU A 318 -5.87 7.89 -6.09
N THR A 319 -4.72 7.29 -5.78
CA THR A 319 -3.56 7.99 -5.22
C THR A 319 -3.06 9.10 -6.14
N VAL A 320 -2.96 8.82 -7.44
CA VAL A 320 -2.56 9.80 -8.47
C VAL A 320 -3.58 10.94 -8.57
N ALA A 321 -4.88 10.62 -8.62
CA ALA A 321 -5.93 11.64 -8.69
C ALA A 321 -5.95 12.56 -7.46
N GLU A 322 -5.76 11.98 -6.28
CA GLU A 322 -5.72 12.73 -5.02
C GLU A 322 -4.46 13.61 -4.93
N ALA A 323 -3.31 13.11 -5.38
CA ALA A 323 -2.08 13.89 -5.43
C ALA A 323 -2.20 15.14 -6.34
N ARG A 324 -2.87 14.99 -7.49
CA ARG A 324 -3.19 16.10 -8.39
C ARG A 324 -4.12 17.11 -7.73
N SER A 325 -5.15 16.63 -7.05
CA SER A 325 -6.07 17.49 -6.28
C SER A 325 -5.34 18.22 -5.16
N ALA A 326 -4.45 17.55 -4.43
CA ALA A 326 -3.64 18.19 -3.38
C ALA A 326 -2.74 19.28 -3.93
N ALA A 327 -2.06 19.05 -5.06
CA ALA A 327 -1.23 20.08 -5.71
C ALA A 327 -2.03 21.31 -6.12
N LEU A 328 -3.24 21.10 -6.66
CA LEU A 328 -4.14 22.21 -7.01
C LEU A 328 -4.60 22.98 -5.77
N ASN A 329 -4.99 22.29 -4.69
CA ASN A 329 -5.41 22.90 -3.44
C ASN A 329 -4.26 23.68 -2.77
N ILE A 330 -3.04 23.20 -2.85
CA ILE A 330 -1.84 23.91 -2.41
C ILE A 330 -1.69 25.21 -3.21
N ASN A 331 -1.82 25.17 -4.55
CA ASN A 331 -1.75 26.35 -5.40
C ASN A 331 -2.83 27.38 -5.06
N LEU A 332 -4.07 26.94 -4.82
CA LEU A 332 -5.16 27.82 -4.41
C LEU A 332 -4.88 28.47 -3.04
N TYR A 333 -4.43 27.66 -2.07
CA TYR A 333 -4.07 28.14 -0.74
C TYR A 333 -2.98 29.24 -0.80
N LEU A 334 -1.92 29.03 -1.56
CA LEU A 334 -0.82 29.96 -1.67
C LEU A 334 -1.28 31.27 -2.31
N LYS A 335 -2.07 31.24 -3.39
CA LYS A 335 -2.62 32.44 -4.04
C LYS A 335 -3.61 33.25 -3.19
N THR A 336 -4.26 32.61 -2.22
CA THR A 336 -5.20 33.28 -1.33
C THR A 336 -4.50 33.91 -0.13
N ASN A 337 -3.28 33.49 0.17
CA ASN A 337 -2.50 33.95 1.31
C ASN A 337 -1.23 34.73 0.90
N GLU A 338 -1.13 35.14 -0.39
CA GLU A 338 -0.21 36.16 -0.87
C GLU A 338 -0.72 37.57 -0.47
#